data_e4af33bf01ff5280ad8c80933a6bc512
#
_entry.id   e4af33bf01ff5280ad8c80933a6bc512
#
_cell.length_a   1.000
_cell.length_b   1.000
_cell.length_c   1.000
_cell.angle_alpha   90.00
_cell.angle_beta   90.00
_cell.angle_gamma   90.00
#
_symmetry.space_group_name_H-M   'P 1'
#
loop_
_entity.id
_entity.type
_entity.pdbx_description
1 polymer ?
#
loop_
_entity_poly.entity_id
_entity_poly.type
_entity_poly.pdbx_seq_one_letter_code
_entity_poly.pdbx_strand_id
1 'polypeptide(L)'
;MGNLRRPNASSATGTFNRSRSVVPMSGICSDCLDGCKGGCEIWLSSFRGREVIYPGPFGEITAGADKNYPVDYSHVNIQGYAIGAHGLPEETELGPDTAIFSHASTETEYGWERKVRMRVPVFTGALGSTDIARINWEHFAVGAAISGVTLVCGENVCGIDPGLERTGKGKVKKSPEMDRRIETYKKYHEGYGEILIQLNVEDTRLGVAEYVLDKHKLDTIELKWGQGAKCIGGEIKVNTLKRAKELKKRGYLILPDPTHPEIQRAFEDGALKEFERHSRLGFVTKEAFLGEVRRLRDLGFQRVTLKTGAYSMVELAMAIRYAAEAKIDLLTIDGAPGGTGMSPWPMMNEWGIPTFYLQALAYEFCEKLRGRGLRVPDLAMAGGFSTEDGIYKVLAMGSPYFKAVCMGRALMIPGMVGKNIGVWLKERSLPKTVSKYGQKLDEIFILYEDLVEKYGKEAKNIPLGALGIYTFSKKLEVGLQQLMAGSRKFRVSALSRRDLMSLTEEAERISGIPYVMSAYREEAEKILEE
;
A
#
# COMPACT_ATOMS: atom_id res chain seq x y z
N MET A 1 17.53 31.10 -1.85
CA MET A 1 17.90 29.68 -2.04
C MET A 1 17.04 29.15 -3.17
N GLY A 2 17.66 28.74 -4.27
CA GLY A 2 16.93 28.24 -5.42
C GLY A 2 16.10 27.01 -5.03
N ASN A 3 14.85 26.99 -5.45
CA ASN A 3 14.00 25.83 -5.34
C ASN A 3 14.69 24.65 -6.04
N LEU A 4 15.42 23.87 -5.28
CA LEU A 4 15.83 22.54 -5.72
C LEU A 4 14.55 21.77 -5.96
N ARG A 5 14.13 21.69 -7.21
CA ARG A 5 13.08 20.78 -7.62
C ARG A 5 13.53 19.39 -7.22
N ARG A 6 12.85 18.79 -6.27
CA ARG A 6 13.04 17.38 -5.91
C ARG A 6 11.99 16.60 -6.66
N PRO A 7 12.36 15.99 -7.77
CA PRO A 7 11.39 15.58 -8.79
C PRO A 7 10.69 14.26 -8.59
N ASN A 8 10.86 13.64 -7.67
CA ASN A 8 11.02 12.26 -7.38
C ASN A 8 9.88 11.41 -6.82
N ALA A 9 9.27 11.79 -5.74
CA ALA A 9 8.22 11.01 -5.11
C ALA A 9 6.91 11.03 -5.91
N SER A 10 6.71 12.09 -6.66
CA SER A 10 5.56 12.28 -7.54
C SER A 10 5.76 11.67 -8.93
N SER A 11 6.97 11.34 -9.34
CA SER A 11 7.25 10.81 -10.68
C SER A 11 6.56 9.48 -10.95
N ALA A 12 6.52 8.59 -9.96
CA ALA A 12 5.88 7.30 -10.11
C ALA A 12 4.36 7.38 -10.23
N THR A 13 3.74 8.42 -9.68
CA THR A 13 2.29 8.57 -9.58
C THR A 13 1.72 9.72 -10.41
N GLY A 14 2.57 10.53 -11.01
CA GLY A 14 2.17 11.73 -11.76
C GLY A 14 1.73 12.90 -10.88
N THR A 15 1.84 12.79 -9.57
CA THR A 15 1.37 13.83 -8.64
C THR A 15 2.16 15.13 -8.71
N PHE A 16 3.36 15.09 -9.29
CA PHE A 16 4.15 16.29 -9.56
C PHE A 16 3.41 17.31 -10.45
N ASN A 17 2.60 16.85 -11.38
CA ASN A 17 1.84 17.71 -12.27
C ASN A 17 0.64 18.40 -11.58
N ARG A 18 0.21 17.89 -10.44
CA ARG A 18 -0.90 18.45 -9.63
C ARG A 18 -0.42 19.56 -8.70
N SER A 19 0.87 19.63 -8.42
CA SER A 19 1.47 20.62 -7.53
C SER A 19 2.78 21.12 -8.12
N ARG A 20 2.97 22.42 -8.11
CA ARG A 20 4.23 23.05 -8.55
C ARG A 20 5.33 22.99 -7.49
N SER A 21 4.99 22.64 -6.27
CA SER A 21 5.94 22.39 -5.20
C SER A 21 6.27 20.93 -5.11
N VAL A 22 7.48 20.65 -4.66
CA VAL A 22 7.95 19.28 -4.45
C VAL A 22 7.33 18.76 -3.17
N VAL A 23 6.38 17.87 -3.32
CA VAL A 23 5.60 17.35 -2.22
C VAL A 23 5.55 15.84 -2.29
N PRO A 24 5.62 15.17 -1.17
CA PRO A 24 5.49 13.72 -1.13
C PRO A 24 4.03 13.30 -1.28
N MET A 25 3.45 13.56 -2.44
CA MET A 25 2.10 13.10 -2.76
C MET A 25 1.99 11.57 -2.71
N SER A 26 3.09 10.87 -2.82
CA SER A 26 3.19 9.43 -2.59
C SER A 26 3.19 9.02 -1.11
N GLY A 27 2.93 9.93 -0.19
CA GLY A 27 2.95 9.67 1.25
C GLY A 27 4.34 9.38 1.81
N ILE A 28 5.36 10.00 1.25
CA ILE A 28 6.76 9.72 1.59
C ILE A 28 7.27 10.58 2.75
N CYS A 29 6.63 11.72 3.01
CA CYS A 29 7.00 12.60 4.11
C CYS A 29 6.86 11.89 5.45
N SER A 30 7.82 12.10 6.33
CA SER A 30 7.85 11.54 7.68
C SER A 30 7.43 12.54 8.77
N ASP A 31 7.22 13.81 8.42
CA ASP A 31 6.94 14.87 9.39
C ASP A 31 5.65 14.64 10.18
N CYS A 32 4.72 13.83 9.66
CA CYS A 32 3.51 13.47 10.39
C CYS A 32 3.79 12.69 11.68
N LEU A 33 4.95 12.06 11.80
CA LEU A 33 5.36 11.33 13.00
C LEU A 33 5.59 12.26 14.18
N ASP A 34 6.13 13.44 13.92
CA ASP A 34 6.51 14.44 14.91
C ASP A 34 5.44 15.52 15.10
N GLY A 35 4.21 15.26 14.63
CA GLY A 35 3.09 16.17 14.79
C GLY A 35 3.05 17.29 13.75
N CYS A 36 3.27 16.99 12.49
CA CYS A 36 3.13 17.93 11.38
C CYS A 36 1.82 18.72 11.47
N LYS A 37 1.92 20.03 11.42
CA LYS A 37 0.79 20.97 11.60
C LYS A 37 0.09 21.33 10.29
N GLY A 38 0.38 20.62 9.24
CA GLY A 38 -0.24 20.79 7.93
C GLY A 38 0.77 21.02 6.82
N GLY A 39 0.39 20.70 5.61
CA GLY A 39 1.20 20.94 4.41
C GLY A 39 0.80 20.16 3.18
N CYS A 40 0.30 18.94 3.26
CA CYS A 40 0.04 18.15 2.07
C CYS A 40 -1.43 17.71 1.92
N GLU A 41 -1.81 17.28 0.73
CA GLU A 41 -3.15 16.80 0.44
C GLU A 41 -3.54 15.60 1.31
N ILE A 42 -2.62 14.67 1.55
CA ILE A 42 -2.88 13.49 2.38
C ILE A 42 -3.19 13.92 3.82
N TRP A 43 -2.41 14.86 4.36
CA TRP A 43 -2.65 15.41 5.68
C TRP A 43 -4.04 16.04 5.78
N LEU A 44 -4.39 16.90 4.83
CA LEU A 44 -5.70 17.58 4.80
C LEU A 44 -6.86 16.59 4.58
N SER A 45 -6.71 15.64 3.67
CA SER A 45 -7.71 14.60 3.37
C SER A 45 -7.97 13.67 4.54
N SER A 46 -7.03 13.57 5.51
CA SER A 46 -7.18 12.70 6.69
C SER A 46 -8.33 13.11 7.61
N PHE A 47 -8.80 14.35 7.54
CA PHE A 47 -9.92 14.84 8.35
C PHE A 47 -10.97 15.59 7.55
N ARG A 48 -10.65 16.14 6.38
CA ARG A 48 -11.63 16.80 5.49
C ARG A 48 -12.19 15.88 4.40
N GLY A 49 -11.52 14.77 4.10
CA GLY A 49 -12.04 13.72 3.23
C GLY A 49 -12.56 14.23 1.89
N ARG A 50 -13.84 14.09 1.68
CA ARG A 50 -14.53 14.41 0.42
C ARG A 50 -14.43 15.87 -0.01
N GLU A 51 -14.14 16.79 0.89
CA GLU A 51 -13.97 18.20 0.55
C GLU A 51 -12.65 18.47 -0.17
N VAL A 52 -11.69 17.56 -0.04
CA VAL A 52 -10.34 17.72 -0.62
C VAL A 52 -10.26 16.99 -1.95
N ILE A 53 -10.99 17.49 -2.95
CA ILE A 53 -10.97 16.93 -4.30
C ILE A 53 -9.75 17.43 -5.08
N TYR A 54 -9.34 18.66 -4.83
CA TYR A 54 -8.23 19.32 -5.50
C TYR A 54 -7.06 19.57 -4.55
N PRO A 55 -5.81 19.38 -5.03
CA PRO A 55 -4.64 19.63 -4.20
C PRO A 55 -4.51 21.11 -3.88
N GLY A 56 -4.21 21.40 -2.63
CA GLY A 56 -3.83 22.72 -2.15
C GLY A 56 -2.30 22.95 -2.19
N PRO A 57 -1.80 24.01 -1.56
CA PRO A 57 -0.37 24.21 -1.35
C PRO A 57 0.16 23.15 -0.37
N PHE A 58 1.31 22.57 -0.70
CA PHE A 58 1.91 21.46 0.02
C PHE A 58 3.24 21.84 0.69
N GLY A 59 3.58 21.08 1.71
CA GLY A 59 4.85 21.20 2.40
C GLY A 59 6.05 20.61 1.65
N GLU A 60 7.17 20.53 2.32
CA GLU A 60 8.40 19.98 1.77
C GLU A 60 8.50 18.47 1.91
N ILE A 61 9.26 17.85 1.03
CA ILE A 61 9.53 16.42 1.06
C ILE A 61 10.68 16.12 2.00
N THR A 62 10.55 15.05 2.76
CA THR A 62 11.58 14.60 3.68
C THR A 62 12.11 13.20 3.42
N ALA A 63 11.32 12.32 2.82
CA ALA A 63 11.74 10.95 2.55
C ALA A 63 11.12 10.43 1.24
N GLY A 64 11.96 10.09 0.29
CA GLY A 64 11.58 9.56 -1.02
C GLY A 64 12.73 9.55 -1.99
N ALA A 65 12.50 9.00 -3.18
CA ALA A 65 13.51 9.06 -4.24
C ALA A 65 13.69 10.50 -4.73
N ASP A 66 14.92 10.87 -5.01
CA ASP A 66 15.29 12.16 -5.60
C ASP A 66 15.54 12.04 -7.11
N LYS A 67 15.09 10.96 -7.73
CA LYS A 67 15.29 10.63 -9.14
C LYS A 67 14.02 10.82 -9.94
N ASN A 68 14.12 11.53 -11.05
CA ASN A 68 13.12 11.54 -12.09
C ASN A 68 13.29 10.33 -13.00
N TYR A 69 12.19 9.71 -13.34
CA TYR A 69 12.18 8.70 -14.40
C TYR A 69 11.73 9.34 -15.71
N PRO A 70 12.30 8.92 -16.87
CA PRO A 70 11.96 9.49 -18.17
C PRO A 70 10.47 9.39 -18.49
N VAL A 71 9.83 8.28 -18.10
CA VAL A 71 8.39 8.06 -18.24
C VAL A 71 7.82 7.50 -16.95
N ASP A 72 6.66 8.02 -16.56
CA ASP A 72 5.88 7.58 -15.41
C ASP A 72 4.38 7.76 -15.68
N TYR A 73 3.53 7.56 -14.66
CA TYR A 73 2.08 7.70 -14.80
C TYR A 73 1.61 9.12 -15.17
N SER A 74 2.45 10.15 -15.06
CA SER A 74 2.09 11.51 -15.53
C SER A 74 2.07 11.64 -17.05
N HIS A 75 2.70 10.70 -17.75
CA HIS A 75 2.73 10.61 -19.20
C HIS A 75 1.53 9.86 -19.80
N VAL A 76 0.58 9.48 -18.96
CA VAL A 76 -0.66 8.82 -19.36
C VAL A 76 -1.84 9.55 -18.74
N ASN A 77 -2.81 9.97 -19.55
CA ASN A 77 -4.04 10.59 -19.10
C ASN A 77 -5.21 9.62 -19.16
N ILE A 78 -6.25 9.95 -18.38
CA ILE A 78 -7.55 9.26 -18.40
C ILE A 78 -8.37 9.80 -19.55
N GLN A 79 -8.95 8.89 -20.35
CA GLN A 79 -9.83 9.22 -21.45
C GLN A 79 -11.23 9.54 -20.92
N GLY A 80 -11.74 10.72 -21.24
CA GLY A 80 -13.12 11.10 -20.97
C GLY A 80 -14.06 10.66 -22.09
N TYR A 81 -15.31 10.31 -21.72
CA TYR A 81 -16.38 9.99 -22.68
C TYR A 81 -17.63 10.80 -22.35
N ALA A 82 -18.35 11.25 -23.39
CA ALA A 82 -19.61 11.96 -23.24
C ALA A 82 -20.82 11.01 -23.28
N ILE A 83 -20.67 9.86 -23.92
CA ILE A 83 -21.75 8.92 -24.23
C ILE A 83 -21.45 7.57 -23.59
N GLY A 84 -22.52 6.86 -23.18
CA GLY A 84 -22.45 5.53 -22.62
C GLY A 84 -22.52 5.50 -21.09
N ALA A 85 -22.72 4.30 -20.55
CA ALA A 85 -22.69 4.00 -19.13
C ALA A 85 -22.36 2.50 -18.97
N HIS A 86 -21.08 2.18 -18.87
CA HIS A 86 -20.59 0.81 -18.83
C HIS A 86 -20.47 0.31 -17.38
N GLY A 87 -20.95 -0.89 -17.14
CA GLY A 87 -20.81 -1.55 -15.85
C GLY A 87 -21.95 -1.29 -14.87
N LEU A 88 -23.00 -0.59 -15.28
CA LEU A 88 -24.29 -0.67 -14.59
C LEU A 88 -24.91 -2.07 -14.75
N PRO A 89 -25.79 -2.51 -13.82
CA PRO A 89 -26.56 -3.74 -14.01
C PRO A 89 -27.35 -3.70 -15.34
N GLU A 90 -27.47 -4.85 -16.02
CA GLU A 90 -28.12 -4.94 -17.33
C GLU A 90 -29.59 -4.49 -17.32
N GLU A 91 -30.26 -4.67 -16.17
CA GLU A 91 -31.66 -4.29 -15.96
C GLU A 91 -31.85 -2.79 -15.67
N THR A 92 -30.76 -2.02 -15.57
CA THR A 92 -30.83 -0.60 -15.22
C THR A 92 -31.32 0.21 -16.42
N GLU A 93 -32.48 0.84 -16.29
CA GLU A 93 -32.95 1.84 -17.26
C GLU A 93 -31.99 3.04 -17.23
N LEU A 94 -31.37 3.34 -18.37
CA LEU A 94 -30.42 4.43 -18.49
C LEU A 94 -31.13 5.78 -18.57
N GLY A 95 -30.95 6.58 -17.54
CA GLY A 95 -31.50 7.93 -17.44
C GLY A 95 -30.58 8.84 -16.64
N PRO A 96 -30.89 10.12 -16.55
CA PRO A 96 -30.10 11.10 -15.80
C PRO A 96 -29.88 10.69 -14.33
N ASP A 97 -30.87 10.05 -13.70
CA ASP A 97 -30.85 9.68 -12.30
C ASP A 97 -30.08 8.38 -12.02
N THR A 98 -29.70 7.62 -13.05
CA THR A 98 -28.95 6.37 -12.92
C THR A 98 -27.47 6.54 -13.20
N ALA A 99 -27.08 7.48 -14.06
CA ALA A 99 -25.68 7.74 -14.44
C ALA A 99 -25.02 8.81 -13.55
N ILE A 100 -25.26 8.76 -12.25
CA ILE A 100 -24.67 9.68 -11.26
C ILE A 100 -23.33 9.11 -10.77
N PHE A 101 -22.31 9.96 -10.59
CA PHE A 101 -20.97 9.50 -10.23
C PHE A 101 -20.94 8.65 -8.95
N SER A 102 -21.77 8.94 -7.95
CA SER A 102 -21.86 8.19 -6.70
C SER A 102 -22.40 6.77 -6.87
N HIS A 103 -23.01 6.45 -8.01
CA HIS A 103 -23.46 5.09 -8.34
C HIS A 103 -22.33 4.21 -8.91
N ALA A 104 -21.17 4.79 -9.21
CA ALA A 104 -20.01 4.01 -9.63
C ALA A 104 -19.48 3.17 -8.46
N SER A 105 -19.48 1.85 -8.62
CA SER A 105 -18.95 0.93 -7.61
C SER A 105 -17.43 0.86 -7.69
N THR A 106 -16.77 1.22 -6.59
CA THR A 106 -15.33 1.09 -6.43
C THR A 106 -14.92 -0.27 -5.87
N GLU A 107 -15.87 -1.14 -5.58
CA GLU A 107 -15.59 -2.48 -5.05
C GLU A 107 -14.74 -3.28 -6.03
N THR A 108 -13.79 -4.02 -5.47
CA THR A 108 -12.95 -4.95 -6.18
C THR A 108 -12.80 -6.25 -5.39
N GLU A 109 -12.33 -7.29 -6.06
CA GLU A 109 -12.03 -8.55 -5.41
C GLU A 109 -10.74 -9.16 -5.95
N TYR A 110 -10.07 -9.94 -5.13
CA TYR A 110 -8.92 -10.75 -5.54
C TYR A 110 -8.98 -12.15 -4.94
N GLY A 111 -8.25 -13.07 -5.55
CA GLY A 111 -8.10 -14.45 -5.12
C GLY A 111 -8.34 -15.46 -6.23
N TRP A 112 -7.76 -16.65 -6.08
CA TRP A 112 -7.84 -17.69 -7.10
C TRP A 112 -9.21 -18.40 -7.10
N GLU A 113 -9.56 -19.06 -6.01
CA GLU A 113 -10.83 -19.78 -5.81
C GLU A 113 -11.74 -19.05 -4.82
N ARG A 114 -11.17 -18.60 -3.70
CA ARG A 114 -11.90 -17.87 -2.65
C ARG A 114 -11.54 -16.41 -2.71
N LYS A 115 -12.52 -15.58 -3.00
CA LYS A 115 -12.35 -14.14 -3.19
C LYS A 115 -12.34 -13.38 -1.88
N VAL A 116 -11.51 -12.33 -1.83
CA VAL A 116 -11.56 -11.28 -0.82
C VAL A 116 -12.12 -10.03 -1.48
N ARG A 117 -13.22 -9.51 -0.94
CA ARG A 117 -13.84 -8.27 -1.42
C ARG A 117 -13.26 -7.08 -0.68
N MET A 118 -13.00 -6.01 -1.39
CA MET A 118 -12.55 -4.71 -0.85
C MET A 118 -13.49 -3.60 -1.30
N ARG A 119 -13.81 -2.65 -0.42
CA ARG A 119 -14.69 -1.50 -0.76
C ARG A 119 -14.03 -0.53 -1.73
N VAL A 120 -12.73 -0.36 -1.59
CA VAL A 120 -11.89 0.48 -2.45
C VAL A 120 -10.70 -0.37 -2.88
N PRO A 121 -10.23 -0.28 -4.13
CA PRO A 121 -9.14 -1.12 -4.65
C PRO A 121 -7.76 -0.72 -4.10
N VAL A 122 -7.66 -0.60 -2.78
CA VAL A 122 -6.43 -0.29 -2.06
C VAL A 122 -6.23 -1.20 -0.86
N PHE A 123 -4.99 -1.46 -0.51
CA PHE A 123 -4.62 -2.14 0.73
C PHE A 123 -3.30 -1.60 1.27
N THR A 124 -2.98 -1.91 2.52
CA THR A 124 -1.79 -1.36 3.15
C THR A 124 -0.52 -2.02 2.64
N GLY A 125 0.58 -1.28 2.59
CA GLY A 125 1.90 -1.88 2.61
C GLY A 125 2.11 -2.65 3.92
N ALA A 126 3.07 -3.58 3.92
CA ALA A 126 3.36 -4.40 5.08
C ALA A 126 3.86 -3.54 6.26
N LEU A 127 3.10 -3.53 7.34
CA LEU A 127 3.40 -2.82 8.58
C LEU A 127 4.00 -3.80 9.58
N GLY A 128 5.34 -3.91 9.56
CA GLY A 128 6.05 -4.95 10.30
C GLY A 128 6.50 -4.54 11.71
N SER A 129 7.76 -4.82 11.98
CA SER A 129 8.38 -4.77 13.30
C SER A 129 8.89 -3.39 13.75
N THR A 130 8.60 -2.31 13.02
CA THR A 130 9.01 -0.97 13.41
C THR A 130 8.21 -0.46 14.61
N ASP A 131 8.81 0.39 15.44
CA ASP A 131 8.12 1.01 16.58
C ASP A 131 6.93 1.87 16.13
N ILE A 132 7.04 2.54 14.99
CA ILE A 132 5.94 3.31 14.41
C ILE A 132 4.73 2.42 14.17
N ALA A 133 4.91 1.26 13.54
CA ALA A 133 3.84 0.30 13.32
C ALA A 133 3.29 -0.24 14.64
N ARG A 134 4.16 -0.56 15.61
CA ARG A 134 3.77 -1.10 16.91
C ARG A 134 2.95 -0.11 17.73
N ILE A 135 3.42 1.14 17.86
CA ILE A 135 2.79 2.17 18.70
C ILE A 135 1.45 2.64 18.11
N ASN A 136 1.35 2.69 16.79
CA ASN A 136 0.15 3.19 16.09
C ASN A 136 -0.77 2.07 15.56
N TRP A 137 -0.51 0.82 15.92
CA TRP A 137 -1.20 -0.33 15.34
C TRP A 137 -2.72 -0.27 15.48
N GLU A 138 -3.21 0.14 16.63
CA GLU A 138 -4.64 0.25 16.89
C GLU A 138 -5.33 1.20 15.89
N HIS A 139 -4.71 2.35 15.62
CA HIS A 139 -5.20 3.30 14.64
C HIS A 139 -5.25 2.70 13.22
N PHE A 140 -4.20 1.95 12.85
CA PHE A 140 -4.12 1.33 11.52
C PHE A 140 -5.08 0.16 11.38
N ALA A 141 -5.15 -0.71 12.37
CA ALA A 141 -5.96 -1.92 12.31
C ALA A 141 -7.45 -1.61 12.33
N VAL A 142 -7.89 -0.75 13.24
CA VAL A 142 -9.29 -0.33 13.30
C VAL A 142 -9.66 0.47 12.04
N GLY A 143 -8.79 1.41 11.62
CA GLY A 143 -9.03 2.22 10.42
C GLY A 143 -9.16 1.38 9.16
N ALA A 144 -8.29 0.42 8.94
CA ALA A 144 -8.38 -0.50 7.80
C ALA A 144 -9.66 -1.35 7.86
N ALA A 145 -9.99 -1.90 9.03
CA ALA A 145 -11.16 -2.75 9.20
C ALA A 145 -12.48 -2.02 8.91
N ILE A 146 -12.69 -0.84 9.51
CA ILE A 146 -13.92 -0.04 9.28
C ILE A 146 -14.02 0.54 7.88
N SER A 147 -12.89 0.71 7.20
CA SER A 147 -12.83 1.17 5.81
C SER A 147 -13.01 0.03 4.79
N GLY A 148 -13.00 -1.23 5.23
CA GLY A 148 -13.05 -2.40 4.34
C GLY A 148 -11.79 -2.55 3.49
N VAL A 149 -10.64 -2.19 4.04
CA VAL A 149 -9.30 -2.26 3.43
C VAL A 149 -8.53 -3.45 3.99
N THR A 150 -7.88 -4.22 3.13
CA THR A 150 -6.98 -5.29 3.56
C THR A 150 -5.75 -4.71 4.27
N LEU A 151 -5.44 -5.25 5.44
CA LEU A 151 -4.29 -4.86 6.26
C LEU A 151 -3.19 -5.92 6.20
N VAL A 152 -1.99 -5.52 5.80
CA VAL A 152 -0.82 -6.41 5.80
C VAL A 152 0.00 -6.20 7.07
N CYS A 153 -0.03 -7.17 7.98
CA CYS A 153 0.90 -7.22 9.10
C CYS A 153 2.25 -7.75 8.59
N GLY A 154 3.25 -6.88 8.59
CA GLY A 154 4.55 -7.18 8.02
C GLY A 154 5.41 -8.12 8.89
N GLU A 155 6.59 -8.37 8.39
CA GLU A 155 7.52 -9.35 8.93
C GLU A 155 8.16 -9.00 10.28
N ASN A 156 8.73 -10.01 10.92
CA ASN A 156 9.53 -9.97 12.16
C ASN A 156 8.74 -9.55 13.42
N VAL A 157 7.44 -9.50 13.40
CA VAL A 157 6.65 -9.08 14.57
C VAL A 157 6.86 -10.02 15.75
N CYS A 158 6.71 -11.33 15.55
CA CYS A 158 6.98 -12.31 16.60
C CYS A 158 8.44 -12.29 17.04
N GLY A 159 9.37 -12.21 16.08
CA GLY A 159 10.82 -12.29 16.35
C GLY A 159 11.32 -11.18 17.26
N ILE A 160 10.75 -9.98 17.19
CA ILE A 160 11.13 -8.86 18.05
C ILE A 160 10.19 -8.66 19.25
N ASP A 161 9.10 -9.43 19.36
CA ASP A 161 8.18 -9.29 20.49
C ASP A 161 8.90 -9.53 21.82
N PRO A 162 8.89 -8.56 22.77
CA PRO A 162 9.47 -8.78 24.10
C PRO A 162 8.82 -9.93 24.86
N GLY A 163 7.51 -10.17 24.62
CA GLY A 163 6.74 -11.25 25.24
C GLY A 163 6.80 -12.59 24.49
N LEU A 164 7.69 -12.75 23.50
CA LEU A 164 7.82 -13.99 22.75
C LEU A 164 8.21 -15.17 23.65
N GLU A 165 7.37 -16.19 23.71
CA GLU A 165 7.71 -17.51 24.23
C GLU A 165 7.95 -18.49 23.06
N ARG A 166 8.97 -19.35 23.22
CA ARG A 166 9.31 -20.36 22.22
C ARG A 166 9.10 -21.77 22.76
N THR A 167 8.76 -22.67 21.87
CA THR A 167 8.77 -24.12 22.16
C THR A 167 10.22 -24.61 22.32
N GLY A 168 10.40 -25.84 22.84
CA GLY A 168 11.71 -26.49 22.90
C GLY A 168 12.41 -26.64 21.52
N LYS A 169 11.62 -26.60 20.42
CA LYS A 169 12.12 -26.62 19.03
C LYS A 169 12.40 -25.22 18.47
N GLY A 170 12.33 -24.17 19.29
CA GLY A 170 12.58 -22.78 18.89
C GLY A 170 11.47 -22.09 18.10
N LYS A 171 10.31 -22.71 17.92
CA LYS A 171 9.13 -22.14 17.23
C LYS A 171 8.34 -21.23 18.16
N VAL A 172 7.53 -20.34 17.59
CA VAL A 172 6.62 -19.50 18.38
C VAL A 172 5.65 -20.38 19.17
N LYS A 173 5.58 -20.15 20.49
CA LYS A 173 4.57 -20.70 21.39
C LYS A 173 3.53 -19.64 21.75
N LYS A 174 3.99 -18.40 21.96
CA LYS A 174 3.15 -17.25 22.30
C LYS A 174 3.81 -15.97 21.83
N SER A 175 3.04 -15.06 21.24
CA SER A 175 3.46 -13.71 20.86
C SER A 175 2.34 -12.72 21.13
N PRO A 176 2.33 -12.07 22.31
CA PRO A 176 1.29 -11.10 22.68
C PRO A 176 1.12 -9.96 21.68
N GLU A 177 2.22 -9.51 21.06
CA GLU A 177 2.16 -8.45 20.06
C GLU A 177 1.46 -8.92 18.76
N MET A 178 1.73 -10.12 18.29
CA MET A 178 1.06 -10.68 17.12
C MET A 178 -0.44 -10.89 17.42
N ASP A 179 -0.76 -11.42 18.59
CA ASP A 179 -2.13 -11.64 19.04
C ASP A 179 -2.92 -10.32 19.05
N ARG A 180 -2.38 -9.30 19.72
CA ARG A 180 -2.97 -7.97 19.78
C ARG A 180 -3.23 -7.41 18.38
N ARG A 181 -2.27 -7.59 17.47
CA ARG A 181 -2.40 -7.08 16.10
C ARG A 181 -3.56 -7.70 15.35
N ILE A 182 -3.70 -9.00 15.42
CA ILE A 182 -4.76 -9.72 14.72
C ILE A 182 -6.13 -9.45 15.35
N GLU A 183 -6.22 -9.51 16.67
CA GLU A 183 -7.47 -9.33 17.41
C GLU A 183 -8.03 -7.91 17.23
N THR A 184 -7.17 -6.89 17.21
CA THR A 184 -7.58 -5.49 16.99
C THR A 184 -8.28 -5.32 15.65
N TYR A 185 -7.74 -5.91 14.56
CA TYR A 185 -8.39 -5.84 13.25
C TYR A 185 -9.71 -6.63 13.24
N LYS A 186 -9.68 -7.88 13.72
CA LYS A 186 -10.86 -8.77 13.69
C LYS A 186 -12.05 -8.21 14.43
N LYS A 187 -11.83 -7.45 15.51
CA LYS A 187 -12.89 -6.83 16.30
C LYS A 187 -13.80 -5.90 15.48
N TYR A 188 -13.26 -5.23 14.46
CA TYR A 188 -13.99 -4.25 13.64
C TYR A 188 -14.16 -4.70 12.18
N HIS A 189 -13.79 -5.94 11.86
CA HIS A 189 -13.90 -6.47 10.50
C HIS A 189 -15.36 -6.75 10.12
N GLU A 190 -15.79 -6.28 8.95
CA GLU A 190 -17.19 -6.30 8.49
C GLU A 190 -17.36 -7.04 7.16
N GLY A 191 -16.52 -8.01 6.88
CA GLY A 191 -16.61 -8.83 5.66
C GLY A 191 -15.99 -8.21 4.40
N TYR A 192 -15.37 -7.03 4.52
CA TYR A 192 -14.57 -6.41 3.46
C TYR A 192 -13.12 -6.28 3.91
N GLY A 193 -12.20 -6.58 3.00
CA GLY A 193 -10.78 -6.67 3.33
C GLY A 193 -10.48 -7.88 4.22
N GLU A 194 -9.25 -8.01 4.61
CA GLU A 194 -8.78 -9.02 5.55
C GLU A 194 -7.51 -8.55 6.26
N ILE A 195 -7.13 -9.20 7.34
CA ILE A 195 -5.77 -9.10 7.87
C ILE A 195 -4.97 -10.30 7.40
N LEU A 196 -3.83 -10.06 6.78
CA LEU A 196 -2.89 -11.10 6.39
C LEU A 196 -1.52 -10.87 7.03
N ILE A 197 -0.82 -11.96 7.28
CA ILE A 197 0.52 -11.92 7.87
C ILE A 197 1.54 -12.17 6.78
N GLN A 198 2.50 -11.25 6.63
CA GLN A 198 3.60 -11.39 5.69
C GLN A 198 4.79 -12.07 6.36
N LEU A 199 5.32 -13.10 5.71
CA LEU A 199 6.46 -13.90 6.20
C LEU A 199 7.74 -13.55 5.44
N ASN A 200 8.80 -13.31 6.17
CA ASN A 200 10.15 -13.40 5.66
C ASN A 200 10.84 -14.71 6.13
N VAL A 201 12.13 -14.84 5.84
CA VAL A 201 12.93 -16.01 6.24
C VAL A 201 12.91 -16.25 7.74
N GLU A 202 12.96 -15.19 8.55
CA GLU A 202 12.98 -15.33 10.01
C GLU A 202 11.62 -15.81 10.54
N ASP A 203 10.52 -15.32 9.97
CA ASP A 203 9.17 -15.72 10.37
C ASP A 203 8.89 -17.18 10.00
N THR A 204 9.32 -17.63 8.81
CA THR A 204 9.24 -19.03 8.39
C THR A 204 10.05 -19.93 9.34
N ARG A 205 11.26 -19.51 9.73
CA ARG A 205 12.10 -20.25 10.70
C ARG A 205 11.46 -20.34 12.08
N LEU A 206 10.76 -19.30 12.51
CA LEU A 206 10.07 -19.25 13.79
C LEU A 206 8.74 -20.02 13.79
N GLY A 207 8.20 -20.42 12.64
CA GLY A 207 6.90 -21.09 12.54
C GLY A 207 5.73 -20.14 12.81
N VAL A 208 5.85 -18.91 12.31
CA VAL A 208 4.79 -17.89 12.48
C VAL A 208 3.50 -18.32 11.76
N ALA A 209 3.61 -18.96 10.58
CA ALA A 209 2.45 -19.45 9.84
C ALA A 209 1.61 -20.43 10.70
N GLU A 210 2.27 -21.44 11.27
CA GLU A 210 1.62 -22.42 12.13
C GLU A 210 0.94 -21.75 13.32
N TYR A 211 1.64 -20.80 13.97
CA TYR A 211 1.12 -20.09 15.13
C TYR A 211 -0.15 -19.30 14.83
N VAL A 212 -0.16 -18.51 13.76
CA VAL A 212 -1.32 -17.65 13.43
C VAL A 212 -2.49 -18.46 12.90
N LEU A 213 -2.23 -19.57 12.20
CA LEU A 213 -3.27 -20.48 11.77
C LEU A 213 -3.91 -21.19 12.96
N ASP A 214 -3.11 -21.78 13.84
CA ASP A 214 -3.61 -22.56 14.98
C ASP A 214 -4.41 -21.70 15.95
N LYS A 215 -3.89 -20.53 16.28
CA LYS A 215 -4.48 -19.66 17.29
C LYS A 215 -5.59 -18.76 16.75
N HIS A 216 -5.35 -18.15 15.60
CA HIS A 216 -6.23 -17.11 15.07
C HIS A 216 -7.08 -17.55 13.89
N LYS A 217 -6.86 -18.75 13.34
CA LYS A 217 -7.61 -19.28 12.19
C LYS A 217 -7.64 -18.29 11.03
N LEU A 218 -6.45 -17.76 10.67
CA LEU A 218 -6.32 -16.88 9.52
C LEU A 218 -6.40 -17.69 8.22
N ASP A 219 -7.16 -17.19 7.26
CA ASP A 219 -7.33 -17.84 5.96
C ASP A 219 -6.19 -17.52 4.98
N THR A 220 -5.50 -16.41 5.18
CA THR A 220 -4.51 -15.89 4.23
C THR A 220 -3.15 -15.67 4.87
N ILE A 221 -2.11 -16.03 4.13
CA ILE A 221 -0.70 -15.78 4.45
C ILE A 221 0.02 -15.22 3.24
N GLU A 222 0.97 -14.31 3.45
CA GLU A 222 1.79 -13.73 2.38
C GLU A 222 3.25 -14.15 2.48
N LEU A 223 3.80 -14.63 1.36
CA LEU A 223 5.23 -14.83 1.20
C LEU A 223 5.88 -13.56 0.66
N LYS A 224 7.08 -13.23 1.16
CA LYS A 224 7.82 -12.06 0.72
C LYS A 224 9.13 -12.46 0.06
N TRP A 225 9.27 -12.12 -1.22
CA TRP A 225 10.56 -12.19 -1.93
C TRP A 225 11.33 -10.89 -1.81
N GLY A 226 10.62 -9.74 -1.81
CA GLY A 226 11.24 -8.44 -1.73
C GLY A 226 10.25 -7.29 -1.65
N GLN A 227 10.77 -6.09 -1.81
CA GLN A 227 10.02 -4.84 -1.89
C GLN A 227 10.79 -3.85 -2.76
N GLY A 228 10.22 -2.68 -3.11
CA GLY A 228 10.79 -1.70 -4.03
C GLY A 228 12.25 -1.34 -3.74
N ALA A 229 12.48 -0.28 -2.98
CA ALA A 229 13.82 0.26 -2.73
C ALA A 229 14.59 -0.39 -1.55
N LYS A 230 14.22 -1.58 -1.12
CA LYS A 230 14.88 -2.28 0.00
C LYS A 230 14.80 -3.79 -0.16
N CYS A 231 15.74 -4.34 -0.91
CA CYS A 231 15.82 -5.77 -1.21
C CYS A 231 17.01 -6.47 -0.50
N ILE A 232 17.33 -6.05 0.72
CA ILE A 232 18.46 -6.54 1.53
C ILE A 232 18.04 -7.23 2.83
N GLY A 233 16.81 -7.70 2.90
CA GLY A 233 16.21 -8.24 4.12
C GLY A 233 15.54 -7.13 4.96
N GLY A 234 14.98 -7.52 6.11
CA GLY A 234 14.36 -6.57 7.03
C GLY A 234 15.41 -5.86 7.88
N GLU A 235 15.34 -4.54 7.97
CA GLU A 235 16.25 -3.70 8.74
C GLU A 235 15.46 -2.80 9.69
N ILE A 236 15.90 -2.69 10.93
CA ILE A 236 15.38 -1.73 11.92
C ILE A 236 16.49 -1.16 12.78
N LYS A 237 16.28 0.04 13.32
CA LYS A 237 17.12 0.67 14.34
C LYS A 237 16.80 0.11 15.73
N VAL A 238 17.83 -0.05 16.55
CA VAL A 238 17.75 -0.55 17.93
C VAL A 238 18.48 0.42 18.83
N ASN A 239 17.76 1.11 19.70
CA ASN A 239 18.29 2.27 20.46
C ASN A 239 18.84 1.89 21.84
N THR A 240 18.93 0.61 22.20
CA THR A 240 19.49 0.19 23.50
C THR A 240 20.41 -1.00 23.36
N LEU A 241 21.53 -0.96 24.08
CA LEU A 241 22.50 -2.05 24.14
C LEU A 241 21.89 -3.37 24.64
N LYS A 242 21.03 -3.29 25.66
CA LYS A 242 20.32 -4.46 26.20
C LYS A 242 19.52 -5.16 25.10
N ARG A 243 18.75 -4.41 24.33
CA ARG A 243 17.91 -4.95 23.26
C ARG A 243 18.74 -5.49 22.10
N ALA A 244 19.83 -4.82 21.73
CA ALA A 244 20.76 -5.28 20.71
C ALA A 244 21.36 -6.65 21.08
N LYS A 245 21.85 -6.81 22.32
CA LYS A 245 22.35 -8.09 22.84
C LYS A 245 21.28 -9.19 22.83
N GLU A 246 20.05 -8.87 23.25
CA GLU A 246 18.94 -9.81 23.24
C GLU A 246 18.61 -10.31 21.82
N LEU A 247 18.48 -9.40 20.84
CA LEU A 247 18.18 -9.76 19.45
C LEU A 247 19.31 -10.56 18.82
N LYS A 248 20.58 -10.22 19.11
CA LYS A 248 21.72 -11.05 18.70
C LYS A 248 21.61 -12.48 19.28
N LYS A 249 21.29 -12.62 20.56
CA LYS A 249 21.06 -13.93 21.17
C LYS A 249 19.90 -14.70 20.52
N ARG A 250 18.90 -14.00 19.98
CA ARG A 250 17.79 -14.59 19.20
C ARG A 250 18.21 -15.02 17.78
N GLY A 251 19.44 -14.68 17.34
CA GLY A 251 20.03 -15.10 16.08
C GLY A 251 19.92 -14.08 14.94
N TYR A 252 19.53 -12.84 15.23
CA TYR A 252 19.60 -11.75 14.25
C TYR A 252 21.03 -11.25 14.05
N LEU A 253 21.33 -10.71 12.87
CA LEU A 253 22.53 -9.93 12.63
C LEU A 253 22.34 -8.52 13.23
N ILE A 254 23.24 -8.15 14.15
CA ILE A 254 23.25 -6.82 14.77
C ILE A 254 24.57 -6.14 14.46
N LEU A 255 24.49 -4.93 13.93
CA LEU A 255 25.64 -4.12 13.56
C LEU A 255 25.60 -2.75 14.25
N PRO A 256 26.74 -2.25 14.78
CA PRO A 256 27.94 -3.02 15.06
C PRO A 256 27.66 -4.11 16.12
N ASP A 257 28.57 -5.06 16.27
CA ASP A 257 28.36 -6.19 17.18
C ASP A 257 28.25 -5.75 18.65
N PRO A 258 27.08 -5.89 19.30
CA PRO A 258 26.85 -5.38 20.65
C PRO A 258 27.56 -6.20 21.75
N THR A 259 28.26 -7.29 21.39
CA THR A 259 29.01 -8.11 22.35
C THR A 259 30.48 -7.73 22.46
N HIS A 260 30.98 -6.91 21.51
CA HIS A 260 32.35 -6.40 21.58
C HIS A 260 32.51 -5.34 22.68
N PRO A 261 33.51 -5.46 23.56
CA PRO A 261 33.71 -4.51 24.66
C PRO A 261 33.86 -3.05 24.20
N GLU A 262 34.53 -2.83 23.07
CA GLU A 262 34.74 -1.50 22.50
C GLU A 262 33.45 -0.86 22.00
N ILE A 263 32.57 -1.66 21.40
CA ILE A 263 31.27 -1.20 20.96
C ILE A 263 30.38 -0.86 22.17
N GLN A 264 30.45 -1.63 23.24
CA GLN A 264 29.70 -1.34 24.47
C GLN A 264 30.18 -0.03 25.09
N ARG A 265 31.51 0.18 25.22
CA ARG A 265 32.04 1.46 25.68
C ARG A 265 31.61 2.64 24.80
N ALA A 266 31.74 2.51 23.48
CA ALA A 266 31.33 3.54 22.54
C ALA A 266 29.83 3.89 22.67
N PHE A 267 28.99 2.93 22.98
CA PHE A 267 27.57 3.15 23.24
C PHE A 267 27.33 3.84 24.59
N GLU A 268 27.99 3.41 25.64
CA GLU A 268 27.91 3.99 26.98
C GLU A 268 28.44 5.44 27.00
N ASP A 269 29.49 5.72 26.24
CA ASP A 269 30.07 7.06 26.10
C ASP A 269 29.28 7.96 25.13
N GLY A 270 28.20 7.44 24.48
CA GLY A 270 27.36 8.20 23.56
C GLY A 270 27.98 8.45 22.18
N ALA A 271 29.13 7.86 21.87
CA ALA A 271 29.76 7.91 20.56
C ALA A 271 29.00 7.05 19.52
N LEU A 272 28.42 5.94 19.96
CA LEU A 272 27.48 5.13 19.21
C LEU A 272 26.08 5.33 19.79
N LYS A 273 25.08 5.73 18.96
CA LYS A 273 23.72 6.05 19.43
C LYS A 273 22.73 4.90 19.22
N GLU A 274 22.95 4.05 18.26
CA GLU A 274 22.03 3.02 17.85
C GLU A 274 22.73 1.84 17.16
N PHE A 275 22.06 0.70 17.15
CA PHE A 275 22.44 -0.49 16.40
C PHE A 275 21.47 -0.70 15.24
N GLU A 276 21.90 -1.47 14.26
CA GLU A 276 21.04 -1.93 13.17
C GLU A 276 20.83 -3.44 13.30
N ARG A 277 19.56 -3.85 13.26
CA ARG A 277 19.21 -5.26 13.16
C ARG A 277 18.87 -5.61 11.72
N HIS A 278 19.52 -6.60 11.16
CA HIS A 278 19.28 -7.14 9.83
C HIS A 278 18.68 -8.55 9.88
N SER A 279 17.73 -8.81 8.99
CA SER A 279 17.22 -10.15 8.72
C SER A 279 17.99 -10.77 7.57
N ARG A 280 17.93 -12.10 7.49
CA ARG A 280 18.52 -12.83 6.38
C ARG A 280 17.79 -12.57 5.08
N LEU A 281 18.51 -12.67 3.96
CA LEU A 281 17.89 -12.76 2.64
C LEU A 281 17.29 -14.15 2.44
N GLY A 282 16.19 -14.20 1.70
CA GLY A 282 15.63 -15.45 1.23
C GLY A 282 16.48 -16.01 0.09
N PHE A 283 16.66 -17.32 0.09
CA PHE A 283 17.16 -18.03 -1.07
C PHE A 283 15.99 -18.73 -1.75
N VAL A 284 15.58 -18.24 -2.91
CA VAL A 284 14.39 -18.72 -3.61
C VAL A 284 14.81 -19.52 -4.84
N THR A 285 14.47 -20.81 -4.85
CA THR A 285 14.41 -21.60 -6.07
C THR A 285 12.98 -21.89 -6.42
N LYS A 286 12.69 -22.25 -7.66
CA LYS A 286 11.35 -22.65 -8.09
C LYS A 286 10.78 -23.75 -7.20
N GLU A 287 11.55 -24.81 -7.00
CA GLU A 287 11.16 -25.99 -6.23
C GLU A 287 10.87 -25.65 -4.77
N ALA A 288 11.75 -24.84 -4.16
CA ALA A 288 11.56 -24.38 -2.78
C ALA A 288 10.30 -23.52 -2.63
N PHE A 289 10.06 -22.62 -3.58
CA PHE A 289 8.85 -21.79 -3.58
C PHE A 289 7.56 -22.62 -3.74
N LEU A 290 7.50 -23.48 -4.76
CA LEU A 290 6.34 -24.35 -5.00
C LEU A 290 6.11 -25.30 -3.81
N GLY A 291 7.19 -25.80 -3.21
CA GLY A 291 7.14 -26.63 -2.00
C GLY A 291 6.56 -25.88 -0.81
N GLU A 292 6.98 -24.64 -0.58
CA GLU A 292 6.48 -23.82 0.52
C GLU A 292 5.01 -23.45 0.35
N VAL A 293 4.57 -23.09 -0.87
CA VAL A 293 3.16 -22.81 -1.13
C VAL A 293 2.29 -24.06 -0.88
N ARG A 294 2.73 -25.24 -1.34
CA ARG A 294 2.04 -26.50 -1.03
C ARG A 294 1.96 -26.74 0.48
N ARG A 295 3.10 -26.61 1.19
CA ARG A 295 3.14 -26.77 2.65
C ARG A 295 2.14 -25.84 3.37
N LEU A 296 2.05 -24.57 2.97
CA LEU A 296 1.12 -23.62 3.57
C LEU A 296 -0.35 -24.00 3.31
N ARG A 297 -0.67 -24.48 2.11
CA ARG A 297 -2.01 -24.97 1.79
C ARG A 297 -2.34 -26.27 2.54
N ASP A 298 -1.39 -27.19 2.66
CA ASP A 298 -1.54 -28.43 3.42
C ASP A 298 -1.72 -28.17 4.92
N LEU A 299 -1.15 -27.09 5.45
CA LEU A 299 -1.42 -26.61 6.81
C LEU A 299 -2.87 -26.13 7.00
N GLY A 300 -3.54 -25.66 5.92
CA GLY A 300 -4.91 -25.20 5.97
C GLY A 300 -5.17 -23.76 5.52
N PHE A 301 -4.13 -23.02 5.07
CA PHE A 301 -4.37 -21.70 4.49
C PHE A 301 -5.15 -21.81 3.18
N GLN A 302 -6.24 -21.07 3.12
CA GLN A 302 -7.14 -21.06 1.97
C GLN A 302 -6.59 -20.19 0.83
N ARG A 303 -5.82 -19.16 1.18
CA ARG A 303 -5.18 -18.23 0.26
C ARG A 303 -3.71 -18.06 0.61
N VAL A 304 -2.87 -18.05 -0.42
CA VAL A 304 -1.44 -17.71 -0.32
C VAL A 304 -1.16 -16.58 -1.29
N THR A 305 -0.69 -15.47 -0.79
CA THR A 305 -0.27 -14.33 -1.60
C THR A 305 1.25 -14.22 -1.67
N LEU A 306 1.75 -13.45 -2.62
CA LEU A 306 3.18 -13.24 -2.83
C LEU A 306 3.46 -11.75 -3.04
N LYS A 307 4.48 -11.22 -2.37
CA LYS A 307 5.03 -9.90 -2.66
C LYS A 307 6.44 -9.99 -3.23
N THR A 308 6.66 -9.38 -4.39
CA THR A 308 7.99 -9.23 -5.01
C THR A 308 8.43 -7.77 -5.05
N GLY A 309 9.70 -7.51 -5.41
CA GLY A 309 10.29 -6.17 -5.49
C GLY A 309 10.53 -5.70 -6.91
N ALA A 310 11.26 -4.60 -7.02
CA ALA A 310 11.62 -3.95 -8.28
C ALA A 310 12.82 -4.62 -8.97
N TYR A 311 12.78 -5.94 -9.06
CA TYR A 311 13.86 -6.74 -9.62
C TYR A 311 13.95 -6.65 -11.15
N SER A 312 14.87 -7.41 -11.75
CA SER A 312 15.05 -7.47 -13.20
C SER A 312 13.80 -8.01 -13.91
N MET A 313 13.74 -7.80 -15.22
CA MET A 313 12.68 -8.35 -16.08
C MET A 313 12.59 -9.88 -15.97
N VAL A 314 13.72 -10.57 -15.82
CA VAL A 314 13.77 -12.04 -15.65
C VAL A 314 13.12 -12.46 -14.34
N GLU A 315 13.43 -11.77 -13.24
CA GLU A 315 12.86 -12.04 -11.93
C GLU A 315 11.35 -11.75 -11.87
N LEU A 316 10.90 -10.70 -12.59
CA LEU A 316 9.48 -10.40 -12.75
C LEU A 316 8.77 -11.54 -13.51
N ALA A 317 9.36 -12.01 -14.60
CA ALA A 317 8.81 -13.14 -15.36
C ALA A 317 8.74 -14.43 -14.51
N MET A 318 9.78 -14.70 -13.72
CA MET A 318 9.79 -15.81 -12.75
C MET A 318 8.67 -15.66 -11.73
N ALA A 319 8.52 -14.47 -11.11
CA ALA A 319 7.49 -14.21 -10.12
C ALA A 319 6.08 -14.49 -10.68
N ILE A 320 5.75 -13.95 -11.85
CA ILE A 320 4.45 -14.16 -12.50
C ILE A 320 4.25 -15.63 -12.88
N ARG A 321 5.26 -16.27 -13.48
CA ARG A 321 5.18 -17.66 -13.91
C ARG A 321 5.02 -18.63 -12.75
N TYR A 322 5.83 -18.47 -11.69
CA TYR A 322 5.75 -19.35 -10.52
C TYR A 322 4.48 -19.09 -9.71
N ALA A 323 4.03 -17.84 -9.62
CA ALA A 323 2.76 -17.50 -8.99
C ALA A 323 1.57 -18.15 -9.73
N ALA A 324 1.59 -18.16 -11.06
CA ALA A 324 0.58 -18.84 -11.87
C ALA A 324 0.58 -20.37 -11.63
N GLU A 325 1.75 -21.00 -11.60
CA GLU A 325 1.92 -22.43 -11.37
C GLU A 325 1.51 -22.84 -9.94
N ALA A 326 1.86 -22.00 -8.95
CA ALA A 326 1.51 -22.21 -7.55
C ALA A 326 0.06 -21.80 -7.20
N LYS A 327 -0.70 -21.26 -8.15
CA LYS A 327 -2.04 -20.70 -7.93
C LYS A 327 -2.06 -19.63 -6.83
N ILE A 328 -1.11 -18.71 -6.85
CA ILE A 328 -1.07 -17.59 -5.92
C ILE A 328 -2.32 -16.73 -6.09
N ASP A 329 -2.92 -16.34 -4.98
CA ASP A 329 -4.20 -15.61 -4.95
C ASP A 329 -4.04 -14.14 -5.32
N LEU A 330 -2.94 -13.51 -4.90
CA LEU A 330 -2.56 -12.14 -5.25
C LEU A 330 -1.04 -12.03 -5.33
N LEU A 331 -0.52 -11.52 -6.45
CA LEU A 331 0.89 -11.15 -6.59
C LEU A 331 1.03 -9.62 -6.52
N THR A 332 1.63 -9.13 -5.45
CA THR A 332 1.98 -7.72 -5.30
C THR A 332 3.36 -7.43 -5.89
N ILE A 333 3.44 -6.51 -6.84
CA ILE A 333 4.68 -6.06 -7.48
C ILE A 333 5.02 -4.67 -6.93
N ASP A 334 6.16 -4.53 -6.25
CA ASP A 334 6.58 -3.28 -5.59
C ASP A 334 7.72 -2.63 -6.37
N GLY A 335 7.38 -1.61 -7.17
CA GLY A 335 8.31 -0.94 -8.07
C GLY A 335 9.16 0.14 -7.38
N ALA A 336 10.22 0.60 -8.06
CA ALA A 336 10.93 1.80 -7.66
C ALA A 336 10.07 3.06 -7.96
N PRO A 337 9.95 4.05 -7.06
CA PRO A 337 10.71 4.30 -5.84
C PRO A 337 10.04 3.78 -4.55
N GLY A 338 9.25 2.73 -4.62
CA GLY A 338 8.64 2.14 -3.42
C GLY A 338 9.70 1.80 -2.38
N GLY A 339 9.47 2.20 -1.13
CA GLY A 339 10.45 1.95 -0.09
C GLY A 339 9.94 2.38 1.29
N THR A 340 10.84 2.38 2.27
CA THR A 340 10.55 2.76 3.65
C THR A 340 11.56 3.78 4.13
N GLY A 341 11.27 4.46 5.26
CA GLY A 341 12.25 5.34 5.92
C GLY A 341 13.54 4.63 6.37
N MET A 342 13.55 3.29 6.32
CA MET A 342 14.73 2.45 6.60
C MET A 342 15.44 1.96 5.33
N SER A 343 15.01 2.38 4.15
CA SER A 343 15.69 2.03 2.90
C SER A 343 17.00 2.83 2.78
N PRO A 344 18.11 2.19 2.44
CA PRO A 344 19.34 2.92 2.10
C PRO A 344 19.07 3.91 0.98
N TRP A 345 19.58 5.15 1.12
CA TRP A 345 19.33 6.22 0.14
C TRP A 345 19.72 5.84 -1.31
N PRO A 346 20.86 5.16 -1.57
CA PRO A 346 21.20 4.70 -2.91
C PRO A 346 20.18 3.70 -3.47
N MET A 347 19.61 2.82 -2.63
CA MET A 347 18.59 1.88 -3.07
C MET A 347 17.25 2.56 -3.39
N MET A 348 16.93 3.68 -2.73
CA MET A 348 15.73 4.45 -3.07
C MET A 348 15.84 5.15 -4.43
N ASN A 349 17.05 5.51 -4.85
CA ASN A 349 17.29 6.33 -6.03
C ASN A 349 17.84 5.54 -7.23
N GLU A 350 18.65 4.50 -6.98
CA GLU A 350 19.40 3.81 -8.02
C GLU A 350 19.06 2.31 -8.12
N TRP A 351 18.06 1.84 -7.38
CA TRP A 351 17.74 0.42 -7.35
C TRP A 351 16.40 0.10 -8.01
N GLY A 352 16.45 -0.85 -8.91
CA GLY A 352 15.27 -1.53 -9.43
C GLY A 352 14.57 -0.83 -10.58
N ILE A 353 13.62 -1.53 -11.17
CA ILE A 353 12.82 -1.04 -12.30
C ILE A 353 11.71 -0.12 -11.76
N PRO A 354 11.52 1.08 -12.36
CA PRO A 354 10.45 1.99 -11.97
C PRO A 354 9.05 1.37 -12.13
N THR A 355 8.14 1.77 -11.25
CA THR A 355 6.79 1.23 -11.12
C THR A 355 6.01 1.17 -12.44
N PHE A 356 6.06 2.24 -13.24
CA PHE A 356 5.36 2.30 -14.53
C PHE A 356 5.86 1.24 -15.51
N TYR A 357 7.18 1.09 -15.63
CA TYR A 357 7.81 0.09 -16.51
C TYR A 357 7.50 -1.35 -16.04
N LEU A 358 7.55 -1.59 -14.72
CA LEU A 358 7.21 -2.90 -14.17
C LEU A 358 5.75 -3.27 -14.43
N GLN A 359 4.83 -2.33 -14.34
CA GLN A 359 3.43 -2.60 -14.65
C GLN A 359 3.23 -2.94 -16.12
N ALA A 360 3.88 -2.20 -17.02
CA ALA A 360 3.83 -2.48 -18.46
C ALA A 360 4.34 -3.89 -18.78
N LEU A 361 5.50 -4.25 -18.24
CA LEU A 361 6.10 -5.58 -18.40
C LEU A 361 5.22 -6.68 -17.80
N ALA A 362 4.67 -6.45 -16.61
CA ALA A 362 3.80 -7.42 -15.95
C ALA A 362 2.53 -7.69 -16.76
N TYR A 363 1.91 -6.65 -17.32
CA TYR A 363 0.77 -6.78 -18.22
C TYR A 363 1.14 -7.63 -19.45
N GLU A 364 2.24 -7.30 -20.12
CA GLU A 364 2.72 -8.04 -21.28
C GLU A 364 2.96 -9.52 -20.96
N PHE A 365 3.59 -9.83 -19.84
CA PHE A 365 3.87 -11.20 -19.43
C PHE A 365 2.59 -11.98 -19.09
N CYS A 366 1.61 -11.33 -18.47
CA CYS A 366 0.31 -11.93 -18.23
C CYS A 366 -0.42 -12.25 -19.54
N GLU A 367 -0.41 -11.34 -20.53
CA GLU A 367 -0.99 -11.57 -21.86
C GLU A 367 -0.30 -12.75 -22.56
N LYS A 368 1.03 -12.85 -22.49
CA LYS A 368 1.78 -13.98 -23.06
C LYS A 368 1.42 -15.32 -22.42
N LEU A 369 1.23 -15.35 -21.11
CA LEU A 369 0.83 -16.58 -20.41
C LEU A 369 -0.62 -16.94 -20.72
N ARG A 370 -1.53 -15.96 -20.74
CA ARG A 370 -2.93 -16.16 -21.13
C ARG A 370 -3.06 -16.67 -22.56
N GLY A 371 -2.29 -16.11 -23.48
CA GLY A 371 -2.24 -16.58 -24.87
C GLY A 371 -1.77 -18.04 -25.04
N ARG A 372 -1.10 -18.58 -24.00
CA ARG A 372 -0.72 -20.01 -23.90
C ARG A 372 -1.74 -20.85 -23.14
N GLY A 373 -2.92 -20.30 -22.84
CA GLY A 373 -3.97 -21.00 -22.11
C GLY A 373 -3.74 -21.10 -20.60
N LEU A 374 -2.79 -20.34 -20.04
CA LEU A 374 -2.53 -20.35 -18.61
C LEU A 374 -3.33 -19.26 -17.90
N ARG A 375 -3.96 -19.62 -16.78
CA ARG A 375 -4.52 -18.64 -15.87
C ARG A 375 -3.38 -17.99 -15.08
N VAL A 376 -3.43 -16.67 -14.95
CA VAL A 376 -2.47 -15.89 -14.16
C VAL A 376 -3.10 -15.45 -12.83
N PRO A 377 -2.31 -15.18 -11.78
CA PRO A 377 -2.82 -14.65 -10.52
C PRO A 377 -3.44 -13.27 -10.71
N ASP A 378 -4.29 -12.86 -9.78
CA ASP A 378 -4.63 -11.45 -9.65
C ASP A 378 -3.39 -10.65 -9.22
N LEU A 379 -3.22 -9.44 -9.76
CA LEU A 379 -2.06 -8.59 -9.50
C LEU A 379 -2.43 -7.35 -8.72
N ALA A 380 -1.46 -6.85 -7.96
CA ALA A 380 -1.51 -5.53 -7.35
C ALA A 380 -0.20 -4.78 -7.58
N MET A 381 -0.29 -3.45 -7.69
CA MET A 381 0.89 -2.61 -7.88
C MET A 381 1.20 -1.80 -6.63
N ALA A 382 2.46 -1.77 -6.22
CA ALA A 382 2.99 -0.90 -5.18
C ALA A 382 4.16 -0.08 -5.74
N GLY A 383 4.53 0.99 -5.06
CA GLY A 383 5.67 1.82 -5.46
C GLY A 383 5.28 3.25 -5.79
N GLY A 384 4.84 4.00 -4.76
CA GLY A 384 4.67 5.45 -4.83
C GLY A 384 3.24 5.96 -5.02
N PHE A 385 2.23 5.14 -4.79
CA PHE A 385 0.82 5.56 -4.93
C PHE A 385 0.26 6.23 -3.67
N SER A 386 -0.62 7.23 -3.88
CA SER A 386 -1.25 7.97 -2.78
C SER A 386 -2.64 8.52 -3.10
N THR A 387 -3.02 8.63 -4.37
CA THR A 387 -4.24 9.31 -4.82
C THR A 387 -5.03 8.47 -5.83
N GLU A 388 -6.28 8.83 -6.02
CA GLU A 388 -7.27 8.11 -6.83
C GLU A 388 -6.91 8.02 -8.32
N ASP A 389 -6.21 9.02 -8.87
CA ASP A 389 -5.74 8.99 -10.25
C ASP A 389 -4.71 7.88 -10.49
N GLY A 390 -3.80 7.68 -9.53
CA GLY A 390 -2.86 6.55 -9.56
C GLY A 390 -3.58 5.20 -9.49
N ILE A 391 -4.61 5.10 -8.64
CA ILE A 391 -5.45 3.90 -8.54
C ILE A 391 -6.11 3.62 -9.88
N TYR A 392 -6.80 4.62 -10.45
CA TYR A 392 -7.49 4.49 -11.73
C TYR A 392 -6.54 4.02 -12.84
N LYS A 393 -5.37 4.69 -12.98
CA LYS A 393 -4.40 4.38 -14.03
C LYS A 393 -3.84 2.97 -13.90
N VAL A 394 -3.55 2.51 -12.67
CA VAL A 394 -3.09 1.13 -12.45
C VAL A 394 -4.16 0.13 -12.86
N LEU A 395 -5.40 0.32 -12.45
CA LEU A 395 -6.49 -0.60 -12.77
C LEU A 395 -6.78 -0.63 -14.27
N ALA A 396 -6.88 0.53 -14.92
CA ALA A 396 -7.15 0.63 -16.33
C ALA A 396 -6.01 0.08 -17.19
N MET A 397 -4.76 0.51 -16.94
CA MET A 397 -3.58 0.06 -17.69
C MET A 397 -3.34 -1.44 -17.54
N GLY A 398 -3.63 -1.98 -16.35
CA GLY A 398 -3.40 -3.38 -15.99
C GLY A 398 -4.61 -4.30 -16.15
N SER A 399 -5.74 -3.80 -16.64
CA SER A 399 -6.95 -4.60 -16.83
C SER A 399 -6.73 -5.75 -17.81
N PRO A 400 -7.21 -6.97 -17.52
CA PRO A 400 -8.05 -7.37 -16.38
C PRO A 400 -7.27 -7.91 -15.17
N TYR A 401 -5.95 -7.83 -15.14
CA TYR A 401 -5.10 -8.52 -14.17
C TYR A 401 -4.93 -7.79 -12.84
N PHE A 402 -4.77 -6.46 -12.90
CA PHE A 402 -4.56 -5.66 -11.70
C PHE A 402 -5.87 -5.35 -10.99
N LYS A 403 -5.96 -5.74 -9.72
CA LYS A 403 -7.18 -5.64 -8.88
C LYS A 403 -7.09 -4.57 -7.82
N ALA A 404 -5.88 -4.18 -7.45
CA ALA A 404 -5.67 -3.23 -6.35
C ALA A 404 -4.31 -2.52 -6.43
N VAL A 405 -4.21 -1.47 -5.63
CA VAL A 405 -2.98 -0.71 -5.38
C VAL A 405 -2.59 -0.87 -3.91
N CYS A 406 -1.33 -1.21 -3.69
CA CYS A 406 -0.76 -1.29 -2.35
C CYS A 406 -0.17 0.07 -1.97
N MET A 407 -0.69 0.67 -0.91
CA MET A 407 -0.25 1.95 -0.38
C MET A 407 0.41 1.77 0.98
N GLY A 408 1.70 2.06 1.11
CA GLY A 408 2.42 1.99 2.38
C GLY A 408 2.11 3.22 3.25
N ARG A 409 2.99 4.22 3.19
CA ARG A 409 2.90 5.43 4.01
C ARG A 409 1.63 6.26 3.76
N ALA A 410 1.11 6.25 2.54
CA ALA A 410 -0.10 7.00 2.19
C ALA A 410 -1.33 6.61 3.03
N LEU A 411 -1.46 5.33 3.42
CA LEU A 411 -2.51 4.89 4.35
C LEU A 411 -2.11 5.00 5.82
N MET A 412 -0.81 5.08 6.15
CA MET A 412 -0.35 5.30 7.52
C MET A 412 -0.50 6.76 7.97
N ILE A 413 -0.20 7.71 7.08
CA ILE A 413 -0.24 9.14 7.38
C ILE A 413 -1.59 9.58 7.96
N PRO A 414 -2.73 9.24 7.36
CA PRO A 414 -4.04 9.56 7.92
C PRO A 414 -4.25 9.08 9.35
N GLY A 415 -3.75 7.88 9.65
CA GLY A 415 -3.78 7.32 11.01
C GLY A 415 -2.99 8.14 12.01
N MET A 416 -1.81 8.62 11.62
CA MET A 416 -0.97 9.46 12.47
C MET A 416 -1.53 10.87 12.60
N VAL A 417 -2.06 11.45 11.53
CA VAL A 417 -2.71 12.77 11.54
C VAL A 417 -3.93 12.76 12.47
N GLY A 418 -4.81 11.79 12.34
CA GLY A 418 -5.97 11.66 13.21
C GLY A 418 -5.58 11.49 14.68
N LYS A 419 -4.55 10.68 14.96
CA LYS A 419 -3.98 10.54 16.31
C LYS A 419 -3.48 11.90 16.86
N ASN A 420 -2.70 12.64 16.05
CA ASN A 420 -2.16 13.94 16.47
C ASN A 420 -3.27 14.95 16.74
N ILE A 421 -4.30 15.00 15.88
CA ILE A 421 -5.48 15.85 16.12
C ILE A 421 -6.15 15.48 17.46
N GLY A 422 -6.25 14.20 17.77
CA GLY A 422 -6.79 13.73 19.03
C GLY A 422 -5.99 14.19 20.26
N VAL A 423 -4.66 14.19 20.16
CA VAL A 423 -3.78 14.73 21.20
C VAL A 423 -4.01 16.23 21.37
N TRP A 424 -4.00 16.99 20.27
CA TRP A 424 -4.18 18.45 20.30
C TRP A 424 -5.57 18.87 20.81
N LEU A 425 -6.62 18.12 20.48
CA LEU A 425 -7.95 18.35 21.04
C LEU A 425 -7.96 18.19 22.56
N LYS A 426 -7.36 17.09 23.06
CA LYS A 426 -7.24 16.81 24.50
C LYS A 426 -6.43 17.88 25.24
N GLU A 427 -5.35 18.35 24.63
CA GLU A 427 -4.45 19.35 25.19
C GLU A 427 -4.91 20.81 24.95
N ARG A 428 -5.99 21.00 24.18
CA ARG A 428 -6.47 22.33 23.72
C ARG A 428 -5.39 23.14 22.99
N SER A 429 -4.59 22.45 22.20
CA SER A 429 -3.42 22.99 21.49
C SER A 429 -3.53 22.87 19.96
N LEU A 430 -4.76 22.90 19.41
CA LEU A 430 -5.00 22.78 17.98
C LEU A 430 -4.22 23.82 17.17
N PRO A 431 -3.42 23.40 16.17
CA PRO A 431 -2.77 24.35 15.25
C PRO A 431 -3.81 25.10 14.42
N LYS A 432 -3.48 26.33 13.99
CA LYS A 432 -4.38 27.16 13.15
C LYS A 432 -4.84 26.48 11.86
N THR A 433 -4.01 25.62 11.29
CA THR A 433 -4.32 24.82 10.10
C THR A 433 -5.46 23.83 10.31
N VAL A 434 -5.72 23.40 11.54
CA VAL A 434 -6.84 22.53 11.92
C VAL A 434 -7.97 23.36 12.51
N SER A 435 -7.68 24.25 13.47
CA SER A 435 -8.70 25.00 14.22
C SER A 435 -9.56 25.93 13.34
N LYS A 436 -9.12 26.26 12.13
CA LYS A 436 -9.95 26.97 11.15
C LYS A 436 -11.17 26.16 10.66
N TYR A 437 -11.17 24.84 10.86
CA TYR A 437 -12.30 23.96 10.53
C TYR A 437 -13.21 23.69 11.71
N GLY A 438 -12.79 24.05 12.93
CA GLY A 438 -13.55 23.88 14.16
C GLY A 438 -12.70 23.58 15.37
N GLN A 439 -13.37 23.44 16.51
CA GLN A 439 -12.76 23.14 17.83
C GLN A 439 -13.22 21.79 18.40
N LYS A 440 -14.19 21.14 17.74
CA LYS A 440 -14.75 19.86 18.14
C LYS A 440 -14.47 18.79 17.11
N LEU A 441 -14.63 17.53 17.52
CA LEU A 441 -14.34 16.37 16.70
C LEU A 441 -15.21 16.31 15.43
N ASP A 442 -16.48 16.52 15.57
CA ASP A 442 -17.50 16.53 14.51
C ASP A 442 -17.33 17.70 13.53
N GLU A 443 -16.84 18.85 14.00
CA GLU A 443 -16.52 20.00 13.17
C GLU A 443 -15.25 19.76 12.32
N ILE A 444 -14.25 19.04 12.87
CA ILE A 444 -12.97 18.78 12.23
C ILE A 444 -13.09 17.60 11.26
N PHE A 445 -13.60 16.46 11.73
CA PHE A 445 -13.76 15.24 10.94
C PHE A 445 -15.19 15.16 10.42
N ILE A 446 -15.39 15.57 9.17
CA ILE A 446 -16.72 15.64 8.54
C ILE A 446 -17.45 14.29 8.38
N LEU A 447 -16.74 13.16 8.56
CA LEU A 447 -17.32 11.82 8.50
C LEU A 447 -17.42 11.15 9.87
N TYR A 448 -17.30 11.92 10.94
CA TYR A 448 -17.48 11.36 12.29
C TYR A 448 -18.92 10.89 12.51
N GLU A 449 -19.91 11.63 11.98
CA GLU A 449 -21.32 11.28 12.08
C GLU A 449 -21.64 9.95 11.36
N ASP A 450 -20.99 9.63 10.25
CA ASP A 450 -21.12 8.31 9.59
C ASP A 450 -20.79 7.17 10.57
N LEU A 451 -19.78 7.37 11.42
CA LEU A 451 -19.39 6.38 12.43
C LEU A 451 -20.33 6.37 13.63
N VAL A 452 -20.89 7.53 13.99
CA VAL A 452 -21.91 7.62 15.04
C VAL A 452 -23.19 6.92 14.62
N GLU A 453 -23.64 7.11 13.38
CA GLU A 453 -24.79 6.40 12.82
C GLU A 453 -24.56 4.88 12.84
N LYS A 454 -23.36 4.46 12.43
CA LYS A 454 -23.03 3.04 12.28
C LYS A 454 -22.80 2.32 13.61
N TYR A 455 -22.07 2.92 14.54
CA TYR A 455 -21.61 2.29 15.78
C TYR A 455 -22.32 2.84 17.04
N GLY A 456 -23.17 3.83 16.90
CA GLY A 456 -23.87 4.44 18.02
C GLY A 456 -22.90 4.95 19.11
N LYS A 457 -23.18 4.58 20.34
CA LYS A 457 -22.34 4.98 21.50
C LYS A 457 -20.91 4.44 21.44
N GLU A 458 -20.66 3.38 20.68
CA GLU A 458 -19.31 2.81 20.53
C GLU A 458 -18.39 3.64 19.62
N ALA A 459 -18.95 4.54 18.81
CA ALA A 459 -18.17 5.44 17.94
C ALA A 459 -17.09 6.23 18.72
N LYS A 460 -17.40 6.63 19.94
CA LYS A 460 -16.46 7.34 20.84
C LYS A 460 -15.21 6.52 21.22
N ASN A 461 -15.29 5.19 21.08
CA ASN A 461 -14.19 4.27 21.39
C ASN A 461 -13.33 3.99 20.16
N ILE A 462 -13.71 4.48 18.98
CA ILE A 462 -12.92 4.36 17.76
C ILE A 462 -11.71 5.29 17.88
N PRO A 463 -10.47 4.77 17.73
CA PRO A 463 -9.27 5.60 17.79
C PRO A 463 -9.30 6.71 16.72
N LEU A 464 -8.95 7.95 17.04
CA LEU A 464 -9.05 9.06 16.09
C LEU A 464 -8.15 8.89 14.86
N GLY A 465 -7.04 8.16 14.97
CA GLY A 465 -6.29 7.76 13.79
C GLY A 465 -7.05 6.83 12.86
N ALA A 466 -7.92 5.97 13.40
CA ALA A 466 -8.79 5.11 12.59
C ALA A 466 -9.82 5.94 11.82
N LEU A 467 -10.38 6.99 12.46
CA LEU A 467 -11.26 7.95 11.80
C LEU A 467 -10.53 8.68 10.65
N GLY A 468 -9.25 9.06 10.85
CA GLY A 468 -8.43 9.65 9.79
C GLY A 468 -8.28 8.72 8.58
N ILE A 469 -8.03 7.43 8.80
CA ILE A 469 -7.94 6.43 7.72
C ILE A 469 -9.31 6.25 7.02
N TYR A 470 -10.39 6.18 7.79
CA TYR A 470 -11.75 6.08 7.25
C TYR A 470 -12.07 7.26 6.35
N THR A 471 -11.84 8.49 6.82
CA THR A 471 -12.06 9.72 6.07
C THR A 471 -11.24 9.77 4.79
N PHE A 472 -9.97 9.39 4.87
CA PHE A 472 -9.09 9.31 3.69
C PHE A 472 -9.52 8.23 2.70
N SER A 473 -9.93 7.06 3.17
CA SER A 473 -10.46 6.00 2.30
C SER A 473 -11.72 6.45 1.55
N LYS A 474 -12.61 7.19 2.24
CA LYS A 474 -13.80 7.78 1.61
C LYS A 474 -13.45 8.86 0.58
N LYS A 475 -12.38 9.62 0.79
CA LYS A 475 -11.86 10.55 -0.23
C LYS A 475 -11.38 9.81 -1.48
N LEU A 476 -10.63 8.72 -1.30
CA LEU A 476 -10.19 7.89 -2.43
C LEU A 476 -11.38 7.26 -3.18
N GLU A 477 -12.38 6.79 -2.45
CA GLU A 477 -13.61 6.23 -3.02
C GLU A 477 -14.32 7.27 -3.91
N VAL A 478 -14.63 8.44 -3.37
CA VAL A 478 -15.33 9.51 -4.09
C VAL A 478 -14.52 10.01 -5.28
N GLY A 479 -13.22 10.24 -5.13
CA GLY A 479 -12.37 10.67 -6.24
C GLY A 479 -12.30 9.63 -7.36
N LEU A 480 -12.22 8.34 -7.01
CA LEU A 480 -12.24 7.26 -7.99
C LEU A 480 -13.59 7.17 -8.71
N GLN A 481 -14.72 7.31 -7.99
CA GLN A 481 -16.06 7.37 -8.56
C GLN A 481 -16.19 8.50 -9.59
N GLN A 482 -15.65 9.69 -9.29
CA GLN A 482 -15.68 10.83 -10.21
C GLN A 482 -14.89 10.56 -11.49
N LEU A 483 -13.68 9.99 -11.37
CA LEU A 483 -12.86 9.62 -12.53
C LEU A 483 -13.54 8.54 -13.37
N MET A 484 -14.11 7.53 -12.72
CA MET A 484 -14.86 6.46 -13.38
C MET A 484 -16.09 6.99 -14.11
N ALA A 485 -16.89 7.84 -13.49
CA ALA A 485 -18.06 8.45 -14.13
C ALA A 485 -17.65 9.35 -15.29
N GLY A 486 -16.54 10.10 -15.19
CA GLY A 486 -15.97 10.89 -16.28
C GLY A 486 -15.58 10.05 -17.50
N SER A 487 -15.17 8.80 -17.30
CA SER A 487 -14.92 7.82 -18.37
C SER A 487 -16.12 6.89 -18.63
N ARG A 488 -17.32 7.21 -18.11
CA ARG A 488 -18.57 6.43 -18.27
C ARG A 488 -18.44 4.98 -17.81
N LYS A 489 -17.66 4.73 -16.74
CA LYS A 489 -17.49 3.41 -16.11
C LYS A 489 -18.12 3.41 -14.72
N PHE A 490 -19.04 2.51 -14.46
CA PHE A 490 -19.80 2.45 -13.22
C PHE A 490 -19.45 1.26 -12.34
N ARG A 491 -18.40 0.52 -12.69
CA ARG A 491 -17.73 -0.47 -11.82
C ARG A 491 -16.26 -0.60 -12.20
N VAL A 492 -15.43 -0.93 -11.24
CA VAL A 492 -13.97 -1.13 -11.44
C VAL A 492 -13.67 -2.16 -12.53
N SER A 493 -14.43 -3.25 -12.60
CA SER A 493 -14.23 -4.29 -13.62
C SER A 493 -14.55 -3.86 -15.06
N ALA A 494 -15.18 -2.70 -15.25
CA ALA A 494 -15.42 -2.11 -16.56
C ALA A 494 -14.27 -1.21 -17.05
N LEU A 495 -13.30 -0.93 -16.19
CA LEU A 495 -12.09 -0.20 -16.58
C LEU A 495 -11.25 -1.02 -17.55
N SER A 496 -10.70 -0.37 -18.53
CA SER A 496 -9.90 -0.99 -19.58
C SER A 496 -8.77 -0.08 -20.04
N ARG A 497 -7.83 -0.64 -20.77
CA ARG A 497 -6.72 0.12 -21.38
C ARG A 497 -7.19 1.20 -22.36
N ARG A 498 -8.39 1.04 -22.93
CA ARG A 498 -9.03 2.05 -23.80
C ARG A 498 -9.42 3.34 -23.05
N ASP A 499 -9.50 3.28 -21.74
CA ASP A 499 -9.82 4.43 -20.89
C ASP A 499 -8.60 5.30 -20.57
N LEU A 500 -7.47 5.02 -21.23
CA LEU A 500 -6.21 5.74 -21.10
C LEU A 500 -5.67 6.16 -22.47
N MET A 501 -4.84 7.23 -22.46
CA MET A 501 -4.09 7.68 -23.62
C MET A 501 -2.69 8.12 -23.20
N SER A 502 -1.69 7.77 -23.98
CA SER A 502 -0.32 8.24 -23.75
C SER A 502 -0.14 9.66 -24.28
N LEU A 503 0.57 10.51 -23.52
CA LEU A 503 0.86 11.89 -23.91
C LEU A 503 2.17 12.02 -24.70
N THR A 504 2.94 10.94 -24.79
CA THR A 504 4.19 10.86 -25.55
C THR A 504 4.29 9.52 -26.26
N GLU A 505 4.97 9.47 -27.41
CA GLU A 505 5.25 8.24 -28.14
C GLU A 505 6.09 7.26 -27.32
N GLU A 506 6.96 7.77 -26.44
CA GLU A 506 7.74 6.92 -25.55
C GLU A 506 6.86 6.22 -24.51
N ALA A 507 5.86 6.90 -23.96
CA ALA A 507 4.90 6.27 -23.06
C ALA A 507 4.07 5.20 -23.76
N GLU A 508 3.66 5.42 -25.02
CA GLU A 508 3.01 4.40 -25.86
C GLU A 508 3.92 3.19 -26.07
N ARG A 509 5.17 3.42 -26.47
CA ARG A 509 6.14 2.35 -26.73
C ARG A 509 6.37 1.46 -25.49
N ILE A 510 6.37 2.06 -24.29
CA ILE A 510 6.58 1.33 -23.04
C ILE A 510 5.30 0.62 -22.59
N SER A 511 4.19 1.35 -22.57
CA SER A 511 2.94 0.85 -21.99
C SER A 511 2.04 0.10 -22.96
N GLY A 512 2.20 0.35 -24.26
CA GLY A 512 1.24 -0.09 -25.28
C GLY A 512 -0.12 0.62 -25.19
N ILE A 513 -0.22 1.73 -24.44
CA ILE A 513 -1.38 2.63 -24.45
C ILE A 513 -1.19 3.60 -25.62
N PRO A 514 -2.17 3.71 -26.54
CA PRO A 514 -1.99 4.53 -27.74
C PRO A 514 -1.70 5.99 -27.46
N TYR A 515 -0.84 6.60 -28.28
CA TYR A 515 -0.55 8.02 -28.22
C TYR A 515 -1.79 8.85 -28.56
N VAL A 516 -2.03 9.92 -27.82
CA VAL A 516 -3.25 10.74 -27.93
C VAL A 516 -3.55 11.24 -29.34
N MET A 517 -2.52 11.50 -30.17
CA MET A 517 -2.73 12.00 -31.53
C MET A 517 -3.06 10.90 -32.54
N SER A 518 -2.82 9.63 -32.22
CA SER A 518 -3.14 8.47 -33.06
C SER A 518 -4.28 7.61 -32.51
N ALA A 519 -4.53 7.72 -31.19
CA ALA A 519 -5.58 6.97 -30.51
C ALA A 519 -6.96 7.27 -31.14
N TYR A 520 -7.67 6.21 -31.58
CA TYR A 520 -9.02 6.29 -32.13
C TYR A 520 -9.17 7.17 -33.39
N ARG A 521 -8.08 7.52 -34.06
CA ARG A 521 -8.11 8.38 -35.24
C ARG A 521 -8.98 7.81 -36.37
N GLU A 522 -8.85 6.52 -36.67
CA GLU A 522 -9.66 5.85 -37.69
C GLU A 522 -11.15 5.84 -37.34
N GLU A 523 -11.49 5.65 -36.06
CA GLU A 523 -12.87 5.70 -35.60
C GLU A 523 -13.46 7.13 -35.74
N ALA A 524 -12.65 8.15 -35.39
CA ALA A 524 -13.05 9.54 -35.54
C ALA A 524 -13.22 9.94 -37.01
N GLU A 525 -12.32 9.54 -37.90
CA GLU A 525 -12.42 9.83 -39.34
C GLU A 525 -13.66 9.19 -39.96
N LYS A 526 -14.01 7.95 -39.60
CA LYS A 526 -15.26 7.30 -40.07
C LYS A 526 -16.50 8.07 -39.66
N ILE A 527 -16.57 8.60 -38.43
CA ILE A 527 -17.71 9.41 -37.97
C ILE A 527 -17.83 10.71 -38.75
N LEU A 528 -16.70 11.30 -39.17
CA LEU A 528 -16.72 12.55 -39.97
C LEU A 528 -17.06 12.30 -41.45
N GLU A 529 -16.96 11.07 -41.93
CA GLU A 529 -17.35 10.68 -43.30
C GLU A 529 -18.81 10.28 -43.42
N GLU A 530 -19.50 9.97 -42.31
CA GLU A 530 -20.95 9.70 -42.23
C GLU A 530 -21.79 10.99 -42.31
#